data_f97daba05017993f36fdd58ba1598054
#
_entry.id   f97daba05017993f36fdd58ba1598054
#
_cell.length_a   1.000
_cell.length_b   1.000
_cell.length_c   1.000
_cell.angle_alpha   90.00
_cell.angle_beta   90.00
_cell.angle_gamma   90.00
#
_symmetry.space_group_name_H-M   'P 1'
#
loop_
_entity.id
_entity.type
_entity.pdbx_description
1 polymer ?
#
loop_
_entity_poly.entity_id
_entity_poly.type
_entity_poly.pdbx_seq_one_letter_code
_entity_poly.pdbx_strand_id
1 'polypeptide(L)'
;MVTDDRPAEELDVWFITDMVLCNFECPYCCAYKVITTKKVWHEQDSYDRFLRITERLTQVPYKLRMRMQTLGEPLVSKEFLERTGWLVSHDNISFIELVTNASLLSKRLKIITDNGGDLTKISLWATYHHTEIKMDKFLDEVQFAHDAGAFVVVNSLAFPDTIDTVEELYKKCAERGLRMNVDPGYKDGGGEYDEEGGALVPILEVPGGKERLYAMTANQNVLEANLRAADTVDGEECSAGGDYFIVLADGRVGPCCPLLSQGMQLGNMLDENYTLAPGKKKYSVCTVDRRTPILGHLPLVGDHFRRRWPCKNKEDFGHLKVIRENEVRSPSLGWFGG
;
A
#
# COMPACT_ATOMS: atom_id res chain seq x y z
N MET A 1 6.18 -4.31 -31.31
CA MET A 1 6.54 -4.00 -29.92
C MET A 1 7.54 -5.06 -29.47
N VAL A 2 8.75 -4.68 -29.12
CA VAL A 2 9.76 -5.61 -28.61
C VAL A 2 9.35 -5.94 -27.21
N THR A 3 8.84 -7.14 -26.96
CA THR A 3 8.67 -7.67 -25.61
C THR A 3 10.05 -7.74 -24.98
N ASP A 4 10.28 -6.99 -23.92
CA ASP A 4 11.52 -7.09 -23.15
C ASP A 4 11.46 -8.42 -22.37
N ASP A 5 11.98 -9.47 -22.95
CA ASP A 5 12.02 -10.83 -22.38
C ASP A 5 13.10 -11.01 -21.30
N ARG A 6 13.72 -9.89 -20.84
CA ARG A 6 14.70 -9.96 -19.76
C ARG A 6 13.98 -10.32 -18.46
N PRO A 7 14.48 -11.29 -17.69
CA PRO A 7 13.93 -11.56 -16.37
C PRO A 7 14.03 -10.30 -15.51
N ALA A 8 12.99 -10.01 -14.76
CA ALA A 8 12.99 -8.91 -13.83
C ALA A 8 14.13 -9.07 -12.81
N GLU A 9 14.95 -8.05 -12.61
CA GLU A 9 15.98 -8.05 -11.57
C GLU A 9 15.39 -7.81 -10.19
N GLU A 10 14.23 -7.15 -10.13
CA GLU A 10 13.48 -6.86 -8.92
C GLU A 10 12.04 -7.37 -9.04
N LEU A 11 11.49 -7.85 -7.92
CA LEU A 11 10.11 -8.27 -7.79
C LEU A 11 9.39 -7.38 -6.79
N ASP A 12 8.14 -7.04 -7.09
CA ASP A 12 7.25 -6.39 -6.15
C ASP A 12 6.41 -7.42 -5.42
N VAL A 13 6.43 -7.35 -4.12
CA VAL A 13 5.70 -8.27 -3.26
C VAL A 13 4.76 -7.49 -2.34
N TRP A 14 3.47 -7.72 -2.49
CA TRP A 14 2.51 -7.31 -1.48
C TRP A 14 2.28 -8.45 -0.51
N PHE A 15 2.83 -8.34 0.70
CA PHE A 15 2.64 -9.31 1.75
C PHE A 15 1.53 -8.82 2.69
N ILE A 16 0.38 -9.48 2.67
CA ILE A 16 -0.74 -9.23 3.56
C ILE A 16 -0.64 -10.20 4.72
N THR A 17 -0.41 -9.65 5.91
CA THR A 17 -0.34 -10.42 7.16
C THR A 17 -1.71 -10.40 7.86
N ASP A 18 -1.94 -11.34 8.73
CA ASP A 18 -3.12 -11.41 9.59
C ASP A 18 -2.88 -10.86 11.02
N MET A 19 -1.99 -9.88 11.12
CA MET A 19 -1.89 -9.04 12.32
C MET A 19 -3.10 -8.10 12.36
N VAL A 20 -3.92 -8.22 13.41
CA VAL A 20 -5.26 -7.61 13.46
C VAL A 20 -5.43 -6.54 14.53
N LEU A 21 -4.48 -6.40 15.47
CA LEU A 21 -4.59 -5.39 16.52
C LEU A 21 -4.42 -3.98 15.94
N CYS A 22 -5.33 -3.11 16.28
CA CYS A 22 -5.26 -1.69 15.98
C CYS A 22 -5.54 -0.87 17.25
N ASN A 23 -4.95 0.30 17.35
CA ASN A 23 -5.19 1.26 18.42
C ASN A 23 -6.22 2.35 18.05
N PHE A 24 -6.81 2.26 16.85
CA PHE A 24 -7.89 3.11 16.37
C PHE A 24 -9.16 2.29 16.10
N GLU A 25 -10.32 2.96 16.15
CA GLU A 25 -11.64 2.37 15.90
C GLU A 25 -12.38 3.15 14.81
N CYS A 26 -11.71 3.40 13.69
CA CYS A 26 -12.24 4.21 12.59
C CYS A 26 -13.58 3.65 12.07
N PRO A 27 -14.66 4.43 12.00
CA PRO A 27 -15.98 3.95 11.59
C PRO A 27 -16.05 3.50 10.13
N TYR A 28 -15.13 3.98 9.30
CA TYR A 28 -14.99 3.65 7.87
C TYR A 28 -13.93 2.57 7.59
N CYS A 29 -13.43 1.88 8.61
CA CYS A 29 -12.40 0.87 8.45
C CYS A 29 -12.94 -0.38 7.78
N CYS A 30 -12.40 -0.75 6.61
CA CYS A 30 -12.77 -1.98 5.91
C CYS A 30 -12.42 -3.25 6.69
N ALA A 31 -11.43 -3.18 7.61
CA ALA A 31 -11.01 -4.29 8.46
C ALA A 31 -11.70 -4.32 9.84
N TYR A 32 -12.61 -3.39 10.13
CA TYR A 32 -13.20 -3.21 11.47
C TYR A 32 -13.75 -4.50 12.09
N LYS A 33 -14.40 -5.34 11.31
CA LYS A 33 -14.95 -6.60 11.80
C LYS A 33 -13.89 -7.60 12.29
N VAL A 34 -12.67 -7.45 11.84
CA VAL A 34 -11.52 -8.31 12.18
C VAL A 34 -10.74 -7.74 13.36
N ILE A 35 -10.58 -6.40 13.41
CA ILE A 35 -9.76 -5.70 14.42
C ILE A 35 -10.46 -5.49 15.78
N THR A 36 -11.72 -5.86 15.94
CA THR A 36 -12.42 -5.78 17.24
C THR A 36 -11.88 -6.74 18.30
N THR A 37 -10.77 -7.41 18.05
CA THR A 37 -10.13 -8.34 18.96
C THR A 37 -8.98 -7.68 19.72
N LYS A 38 -8.74 -8.08 20.97
CA LYS A 38 -7.55 -7.70 21.74
C LYS A 38 -6.32 -8.52 21.36
N LYS A 39 -6.43 -9.41 20.39
CA LYS A 39 -5.32 -10.24 19.91
C LYS A 39 -4.45 -9.45 18.95
N VAL A 40 -3.14 -9.65 18.99
CA VAL A 40 -2.22 -9.10 18.00
C VAL A 40 -2.39 -9.84 16.66
N TRP A 41 -2.46 -11.15 16.71
CA TRP A 41 -2.57 -12.03 15.56
C TRP A 41 -3.94 -12.74 15.53
N HIS A 42 -4.48 -12.94 14.35
CA HIS A 42 -5.80 -13.50 14.14
C HIS A 42 -5.90 -14.94 14.67
N GLU A 43 -4.98 -15.81 14.26
CA GLU A 43 -4.90 -17.21 14.64
C GLU A 43 -3.69 -17.48 15.54
N GLN A 44 -3.69 -18.61 16.22
CA GLN A 44 -2.64 -18.97 17.17
C GLN A 44 -1.26 -19.15 16.51
N ASP A 45 -1.20 -19.66 15.28
CA ASP A 45 0.01 -19.93 14.52
C ASP A 45 0.37 -18.82 13.51
N SER A 46 -0.39 -17.73 13.47
CA SER A 46 -0.19 -16.62 12.54
C SER A 46 1.21 -16.02 12.63
N TYR A 47 1.72 -15.86 13.85
CA TYR A 47 3.06 -15.32 14.06
C TYR A 47 4.15 -16.27 13.55
N ASP A 48 4.00 -17.57 13.79
CA ASP A 48 4.97 -18.57 13.30
C ASP A 48 4.98 -18.62 11.77
N ARG A 49 3.79 -18.54 11.14
CA ARG A 49 3.69 -18.43 9.67
C ARG A 49 4.37 -17.16 9.16
N PHE A 50 4.13 -16.04 9.81
CA PHE A 50 4.77 -14.76 9.47
C PHE A 50 6.30 -14.86 9.53
N LEU A 51 6.86 -15.47 10.58
CA LEU A 51 8.31 -15.69 10.71
C LEU A 51 8.84 -16.58 9.58
N ARG A 52 8.17 -17.68 9.28
CA ARG A 52 8.57 -18.61 8.22
C ARG A 52 8.47 -17.96 6.82
N ILE A 53 7.41 -17.25 6.52
CA ILE A 53 7.24 -16.56 5.24
C ILE A 53 8.34 -15.51 5.06
N THR A 54 8.60 -14.69 6.07
CA THR A 54 9.65 -13.67 6.00
C THR A 54 11.03 -14.28 5.86
N GLU A 55 11.32 -15.41 6.53
CA GLU A 55 12.54 -16.20 6.34
C GLU A 55 12.70 -16.62 4.87
N ARG A 56 11.64 -17.18 4.30
CA ARG A 56 11.64 -17.61 2.89
C ARG A 56 11.83 -16.45 1.91
N LEU A 57 11.29 -15.28 2.22
CA LEU A 57 11.48 -14.08 1.37
C LEU A 57 12.94 -13.64 1.33
N THR A 58 13.72 -13.80 2.41
CA THR A 58 15.17 -13.48 2.38
C THR A 58 16.00 -14.46 1.53
N GLN A 59 15.44 -15.61 1.20
CA GLN A 59 16.10 -16.64 0.37
C GLN A 59 15.77 -16.52 -1.13
N VAL A 60 14.86 -15.60 -1.49
CA VAL A 60 14.52 -15.34 -2.89
C VAL A 60 15.72 -14.75 -3.61
N PRO A 61 16.13 -15.28 -4.80
CA PRO A 61 17.33 -14.86 -5.50
C PRO A 61 17.18 -13.56 -6.31
N TYR A 62 16.15 -12.80 -6.03
CA TYR A 62 15.83 -11.51 -6.66
C TYR A 62 15.78 -10.40 -5.62
N LYS A 63 16.00 -9.17 -6.04
CA LYS A 63 15.71 -8.01 -5.19
C LYS A 63 14.21 -7.89 -4.98
N LEU A 64 13.79 -7.64 -3.75
CA LEU A 64 12.39 -7.51 -3.39
C LEU A 64 12.07 -6.08 -2.96
N ARG A 65 11.08 -5.50 -3.58
CA ARG A 65 10.38 -4.31 -3.12
C ARG A 65 9.09 -4.78 -2.46
N MET A 66 8.92 -4.49 -1.18
CA MET A 66 7.84 -5.10 -0.43
C MET A 66 6.88 -4.06 0.11
N ARG A 67 5.58 -4.33 0.00
CA ARG A 67 4.59 -3.75 0.89
C ARG A 67 4.20 -4.80 1.92
N MET A 68 4.40 -4.50 3.19
CA MET A 68 3.90 -5.33 4.28
C MET A 68 2.67 -4.66 4.86
N GLN A 69 1.52 -5.26 4.61
CA GLN A 69 0.24 -4.76 5.10
C GLN A 69 -0.30 -5.64 6.20
N THR A 70 -0.71 -4.99 7.28
CA THR A 70 -1.47 -5.61 8.36
C THR A 70 -2.96 -5.30 8.21
N LEU A 71 -3.81 -6.09 8.80
CA LEU A 71 -5.24 -5.77 8.93
C LEU A 71 -5.46 -4.73 10.03
N GLY A 72 -4.56 -4.67 11.02
CA GLY A 72 -4.51 -3.68 12.08
C GLY A 72 -3.41 -2.63 11.87
N GLU A 73 -2.90 -2.07 12.98
CA GLU A 73 -1.82 -1.08 12.97
C GLU A 73 -0.45 -1.74 13.24
N PRO A 74 0.50 -1.71 12.29
CA PRO A 74 1.78 -2.38 12.45
C PRO A 74 2.61 -1.85 13.64
N LEU A 75 2.50 -0.56 13.96
CA LEU A 75 3.28 0.06 15.03
C LEU A 75 2.87 -0.39 16.45
N VAL A 76 1.74 -1.09 16.63
CA VAL A 76 1.36 -1.61 17.94
C VAL A 76 2.11 -2.89 18.32
N SER A 77 2.58 -3.67 17.35
CA SER A 77 3.31 -4.92 17.60
C SER A 77 4.82 -4.70 17.58
N LYS A 78 5.45 -4.91 18.74
CA LYS A 78 6.91 -4.86 18.86
C LYS A 78 7.56 -5.96 18.02
N GLU A 79 7.03 -7.16 18.07
CA GLU A 79 7.55 -8.33 17.38
C GLU A 79 7.50 -8.17 15.85
N PHE A 80 6.43 -7.54 15.34
CA PHE A 80 6.31 -7.21 13.93
C PHE A 80 7.41 -6.21 13.50
N LEU A 81 7.66 -5.17 14.30
CA LEU A 81 8.68 -4.17 14.00
C LEU A 81 10.11 -4.72 14.14
N GLU A 82 10.37 -5.58 15.12
CA GLU A 82 11.65 -6.29 15.25
C GLU A 82 11.91 -7.14 14.00
N ARG A 83 10.90 -7.88 13.55
CA ARG A 83 11.02 -8.70 12.34
C ARG A 83 11.14 -7.85 11.07
N THR A 84 10.49 -6.69 11.00
CA THR A 84 10.65 -5.73 9.90
C THR A 84 12.09 -5.21 9.84
N GLY A 85 12.69 -4.83 10.98
CA GLY A 85 14.09 -4.39 11.05
C GLY A 85 15.05 -5.48 10.60
N TRP A 86 14.87 -6.69 11.08
CA TRP A 86 15.64 -7.85 10.66
C TRP A 86 15.48 -8.12 9.15
N LEU A 87 14.25 -8.09 8.63
CA LEU A 87 13.99 -8.39 7.23
C LEU A 87 14.66 -7.37 6.30
N VAL A 88 14.52 -6.07 6.58
CA VAL A 88 15.09 -5.00 5.75
C VAL A 88 16.61 -4.92 5.82
N SER A 89 17.25 -5.57 6.81
CA SER A 89 18.72 -5.67 6.88
C SER A 89 19.33 -6.61 5.83
N HIS A 90 18.49 -7.42 5.16
CA HIS A 90 18.97 -8.35 4.14
C HIS A 90 19.20 -7.65 2.80
N ASP A 91 20.25 -8.07 2.10
CA ASP A 91 20.68 -7.45 0.84
C ASP A 91 19.65 -7.57 -0.28
N ASN A 92 18.90 -8.67 -0.30
CA ASN A 92 17.87 -8.87 -1.32
C ASN A 92 16.59 -8.06 -1.07
N ILE A 93 16.45 -7.40 0.07
CA ILE A 93 15.33 -6.50 0.36
C ILE A 93 15.72 -5.08 0.01
N SER A 94 15.17 -4.55 -1.07
CA SER A 94 15.44 -3.18 -1.54
C SER A 94 14.77 -2.16 -0.62
N PHE A 95 13.49 -2.40 -0.27
CA PHE A 95 12.77 -1.62 0.74
C PHE A 95 11.53 -2.35 1.26
N ILE A 96 11.00 -1.84 2.36
CA ILE A 96 9.70 -2.26 2.91
C ILE A 96 8.81 -1.05 3.09
N GLU A 97 7.62 -1.09 2.48
CA GLU A 97 6.55 -0.13 2.74
C GLU A 97 5.60 -0.69 3.80
N LEU A 98 5.32 0.12 4.81
CA LEU A 98 4.33 -0.14 5.86
C LEU A 98 3.14 0.80 5.69
N VAL A 99 1.93 0.24 5.72
CA VAL A 99 0.69 1.02 5.81
C VAL A 99 0.38 1.23 7.28
N THR A 100 0.26 2.48 7.72
CA THR A 100 0.16 2.82 9.15
C THR A 100 -0.73 4.03 9.39
N ASN A 101 -1.37 4.10 10.56
CA ASN A 101 -2.04 5.30 11.04
C ASN A 101 -1.07 6.34 11.64
N ALA A 102 0.21 6.04 11.63
CA ALA A 102 1.31 6.90 12.04
C ALA A 102 1.31 7.40 13.50
N SER A 103 0.36 6.99 14.33
CA SER A 103 0.17 7.56 15.68
C SER A 103 1.26 7.26 16.70
N LEU A 104 2.19 6.35 16.36
CA LEU A 104 3.23 5.84 17.26
C LEU A 104 4.64 5.92 16.66
N LEU A 105 4.87 6.66 15.57
CA LEU A 105 6.14 6.67 14.85
C LEU A 105 7.31 7.09 15.73
N SER A 106 7.19 8.20 16.46
CA SER A 106 8.24 8.71 17.34
C SER A 106 8.64 7.74 18.46
N LYS A 107 7.70 6.88 18.88
CA LYS A 107 7.93 5.90 19.95
C LYS A 107 8.45 4.57 19.44
N ARG A 108 8.18 4.20 18.19
CA ARG A 108 8.31 2.83 17.70
C ARG A 108 9.31 2.63 16.57
N LEU A 109 9.63 3.65 15.76
CA LEU A 109 10.58 3.49 14.66
C LEU A 109 11.96 3.00 15.11
N LYS A 110 12.38 3.38 16.31
CA LYS A 110 13.63 2.92 16.88
C LYS A 110 13.73 1.39 16.99
N ILE A 111 12.61 0.69 17.13
CA ILE A 111 12.62 -0.78 17.19
C ILE A 111 13.17 -1.37 15.88
N ILE A 112 12.83 -0.77 14.74
CA ILE A 112 13.34 -1.21 13.44
C ILE A 112 14.85 -1.05 13.37
N THR A 113 15.39 0.11 13.78
CA THR A 113 16.83 0.36 13.74
C THR A 113 17.61 -0.46 14.77
N ASP A 114 17.06 -0.70 15.95
CA ASP A 114 17.66 -1.54 16.98
C ASP A 114 17.78 -3.02 16.53
N ASN A 115 17.00 -3.42 15.52
CA ASN A 115 17.05 -4.76 14.93
C ASN A 115 17.71 -4.79 13.54
N GLY A 116 18.61 -3.85 13.28
CA GLY A 116 19.46 -3.81 12.09
C GLY A 116 18.85 -3.13 10.87
N GLY A 117 17.62 -2.60 11.00
CA GLY A 117 16.95 -1.93 9.88
C GLY A 117 17.53 -0.54 9.57
N ASP A 118 17.67 -0.26 8.30
CA ASP A 118 17.99 1.07 7.77
C ASP A 118 16.69 1.80 7.42
N LEU A 119 16.41 2.94 8.06
CA LEU A 119 15.20 3.72 7.79
C LEU A 119 15.14 4.28 6.37
N THR A 120 16.26 4.39 5.68
CA THR A 120 16.26 4.78 4.26
C THR A 120 15.65 3.73 3.35
N LYS A 121 15.55 2.50 3.82
CA LYS A 121 14.85 1.39 3.17
C LYS A 121 13.40 1.21 3.68
N ILE A 122 12.91 2.10 4.54
CA ILE A 122 11.53 2.07 5.04
C ILE A 122 10.70 3.14 4.35
N SER A 123 9.62 2.71 3.73
CA SER A 123 8.56 3.56 3.20
C SER A 123 7.34 3.50 4.11
N LEU A 124 6.73 4.63 4.41
CA LEU A 124 5.55 4.73 5.26
C LEU A 124 4.39 5.32 4.45
N TRP A 125 3.35 4.52 4.26
CA TRP A 125 2.06 4.99 3.79
C TRP A 125 1.23 5.38 5.00
N ALA A 126 1.36 6.64 5.41
CA ALA A 126 0.84 7.17 6.66
C ALA A 126 -0.56 7.76 6.45
N THR A 127 -1.60 7.04 6.87
CA THR A 127 -2.99 7.46 6.68
C THR A 127 -3.49 8.30 7.84
N TYR A 128 -3.94 9.52 7.54
CA TYR A 128 -4.59 10.40 8.51
C TYR A 128 -6.03 9.97 8.74
N HIS A 129 -6.37 9.71 10.00
CA HIS A 129 -7.70 9.35 10.45
C HIS A 129 -8.27 10.47 11.33
N HIS A 130 -9.06 11.34 10.73
CA HIS A 130 -9.56 12.57 11.36
C HIS A 130 -10.41 12.34 12.62
N THR A 131 -11.04 11.16 12.76
CA THR A 131 -11.83 10.80 13.95
C THR A 131 -10.96 10.38 15.13
N GLU A 132 -9.72 9.97 14.91
CA GLU A 132 -8.90 9.28 15.89
C GLU A 132 -7.69 10.08 16.38
N ILE A 133 -7.18 10.99 15.55
CA ILE A 133 -5.98 11.76 15.88
C ILE A 133 -6.09 13.19 15.41
N LYS A 134 -5.62 14.13 16.23
CA LYS A 134 -5.52 15.55 15.83
C LYS A 134 -4.49 15.72 14.73
N MET A 135 -4.80 16.56 13.73
CA MET A 135 -3.97 16.77 12.54
C MET A 135 -2.54 17.18 12.87
N ASP A 136 -2.35 18.15 13.77
CA ASP A 136 -1.00 18.62 14.11
C ASP A 136 -0.18 17.51 14.77
N LYS A 137 -0.79 16.71 15.67
CA LYS A 137 -0.11 15.55 16.27
C LYS A 137 0.27 14.51 15.23
N PHE A 138 -0.61 14.22 14.28
CA PHE A 138 -0.32 13.30 13.19
C PHE A 138 0.85 13.81 12.34
N LEU A 139 0.82 15.09 11.95
CA LEU A 139 1.86 15.70 11.14
C LEU A 139 3.21 15.76 11.87
N ASP A 140 3.23 15.93 13.19
CA ASP A 140 4.47 15.90 13.98
C ASP A 140 5.08 14.49 14.01
N GLU A 141 4.26 13.44 14.14
CA GLU A 141 4.72 12.04 14.06
C GLU A 141 5.28 11.70 12.67
N VAL A 142 4.59 12.15 11.62
CA VAL A 142 5.02 11.96 10.23
C VAL A 142 6.33 12.71 9.94
N GLN A 143 6.42 13.97 10.38
CA GLN A 143 7.64 14.79 10.24
C GLN A 143 8.82 14.14 10.95
N PHE A 144 8.61 13.64 12.16
CA PHE A 144 9.65 12.89 12.90
C PHE A 144 10.21 11.73 12.06
N ALA A 145 9.33 10.94 11.46
CA ALA A 145 9.77 9.79 10.65
C ALA A 145 10.50 10.23 9.38
N HIS A 146 10.02 11.27 8.72
CA HIS A 146 10.67 11.89 7.55
C HIS A 146 12.08 12.38 7.89
N ASP A 147 12.22 13.14 8.99
CA ASP A 147 13.50 13.68 9.43
C ASP A 147 14.48 12.59 9.89
N ALA A 148 13.96 11.49 10.44
CA ALA A 148 14.75 10.30 10.79
C ALA A 148 15.23 9.49 9.58
N GLY A 149 14.77 9.82 8.40
CA GLY A 149 15.25 9.21 7.16
C GLY A 149 14.29 8.26 6.46
N ALA A 150 13.13 7.96 7.02
CA ALA A 150 12.14 7.15 6.34
C ALA A 150 11.53 7.91 5.14
N PHE A 151 11.15 7.16 4.11
CA PHE A 151 10.35 7.73 3.04
C PHE A 151 8.88 7.76 3.46
N VAL A 152 8.27 8.94 3.45
CA VAL A 152 6.91 9.09 3.95
C VAL A 152 5.99 9.67 2.88
N VAL A 153 4.84 9.02 2.70
CA VAL A 153 3.68 9.54 1.96
C VAL A 153 2.52 9.65 2.93
N VAL A 154 2.06 10.85 3.16
CA VAL A 154 0.80 11.09 3.88
C VAL A 154 -0.35 10.65 2.98
N ASN A 155 -1.28 9.90 3.52
CA ASN A 155 -2.51 9.52 2.82
C ASN A 155 -3.73 10.02 3.58
N SER A 156 -4.82 10.29 2.89
CA SER A 156 -6.13 10.56 3.49
C SER A 156 -7.25 10.11 2.57
N LEU A 157 -8.37 9.74 3.17
CA LEU A 157 -9.58 9.39 2.45
C LEU A 157 -10.49 10.62 2.33
N ALA A 158 -10.90 10.94 1.10
CA ALA A 158 -11.81 12.06 0.84
C ALA A 158 -13.26 11.57 0.81
N PHE A 159 -14.06 12.03 1.77
CA PHE A 159 -15.50 11.91 1.81
C PHE A 159 -16.15 13.30 1.69
N PRO A 160 -17.44 13.39 1.35
CA PRO A 160 -18.15 14.68 1.24
C PRO A 160 -18.05 15.57 2.49
N ASP A 161 -18.10 14.96 3.67
CA ASP A 161 -18.06 15.64 4.96
C ASP A 161 -16.63 15.90 5.48
N THR A 162 -15.62 15.31 4.87
CA THR A 162 -14.22 15.46 5.31
C THR A 162 -13.33 16.21 4.33
N ILE A 163 -13.82 16.53 3.14
CA ILE A 163 -13.00 17.09 2.06
C ILE A 163 -12.33 18.43 2.46
N ASP A 164 -12.96 19.26 3.28
CA ASP A 164 -12.36 20.49 3.76
C ASP A 164 -11.17 20.22 4.69
N THR A 165 -11.29 19.20 5.55
CA THR A 165 -10.19 18.73 6.43
C THR A 165 -9.05 18.13 5.60
N VAL A 166 -9.36 17.43 4.52
CA VAL A 166 -8.36 16.86 3.61
C VAL A 166 -7.60 17.97 2.87
N GLU A 167 -8.29 19.03 2.44
CA GLU A 167 -7.65 20.21 1.84
C GLU A 167 -6.74 20.95 2.82
N GLU A 168 -7.16 21.08 4.08
CA GLU A 168 -6.30 21.66 5.12
C GLU A 168 -5.04 20.82 5.34
N LEU A 169 -5.21 19.50 5.44
CA LEU A 169 -4.08 18.57 5.56
C LEU A 169 -3.13 18.70 4.36
N TYR A 170 -3.67 18.78 3.15
CA TYR A 170 -2.88 18.94 1.92
C TYR A 170 -2.03 20.21 1.96
N LYS A 171 -2.60 21.36 2.37
CA LYS A 171 -1.88 22.63 2.53
C LYS A 171 -0.75 22.51 3.58
N LYS A 172 -1.05 21.93 4.74
CA LYS A 172 -0.06 21.75 5.82
C LYS A 172 1.05 20.77 5.41
N CYS A 173 0.74 19.72 4.63
CA CYS A 173 1.76 18.84 4.06
C CYS A 173 2.69 19.60 3.11
N ALA A 174 2.12 20.43 2.23
CA ALA A 174 2.92 21.25 1.31
C ALA A 174 3.84 22.23 2.05
N GLU A 175 3.33 22.90 3.10
CA GLU A 175 4.11 23.79 3.95
C GLU A 175 5.27 23.10 4.67
N ARG A 176 5.08 21.85 5.07
CA ARG A 176 6.10 21.02 5.75
C ARG A 176 7.01 20.25 4.79
N GLY A 177 6.78 20.34 3.47
CA GLY A 177 7.52 19.57 2.47
C GLY A 177 7.21 18.07 2.50
N LEU A 178 6.05 17.66 3.02
CA LEU A 178 5.60 16.29 3.08
C LEU A 178 4.79 15.92 1.84
N ARG A 179 5.03 14.73 1.30
CA ARG A 179 4.20 14.18 0.21
C ARG A 179 2.84 13.79 0.71
N MET A 180 1.84 14.01 -0.11
CA MET A 180 0.48 13.57 0.18
C MET A 180 -0.18 12.91 -1.02
N ASN A 181 -0.86 11.81 -0.76
CA ASN A 181 -1.82 11.18 -1.65
C ASN A 181 -3.23 11.36 -1.06
N VAL A 182 -4.21 11.47 -1.92
CA VAL A 182 -5.63 11.51 -1.53
C VAL A 182 -6.34 10.39 -2.27
N ASP A 183 -6.91 9.47 -1.51
CA ASP A 183 -7.76 8.43 -2.06
C ASP A 183 -9.24 8.81 -1.89
N PRO A 184 -10.12 8.48 -2.84
CA PRO A 184 -11.56 8.61 -2.64
C PRO A 184 -12.03 7.66 -1.54
N GLY A 185 -12.88 8.15 -0.65
CA GLY A 185 -13.57 7.31 0.33
C GLY A 185 -14.70 6.54 -0.35
N TYR A 186 -14.78 5.25 -0.08
CA TYR A 186 -15.86 4.40 -0.58
C TYR A 186 -16.94 4.26 0.48
N LYS A 187 -18.21 4.22 0.03
CA LYS A 187 -19.32 3.99 0.93
C LYS A 187 -19.19 2.61 1.59
N ASP A 188 -19.41 2.56 2.91
CA ASP A 188 -19.29 1.35 3.73
C ASP A 188 -17.99 0.55 3.54
N GLY A 189 -16.87 1.26 3.37
CA GLY A 189 -15.57 0.64 3.15
C GLY A 189 -15.44 -0.12 1.82
N GLY A 190 -16.30 0.19 0.83
CA GLY A 190 -16.37 -0.49 -0.46
C GLY A 190 -17.33 -1.67 -0.49
N GLY A 191 -18.25 -1.76 0.49
CA GLY A 191 -19.25 -2.84 0.55
C GLY A 191 -20.55 -2.55 -0.20
N GLU A 192 -20.77 -1.30 -0.63
CA GLU A 192 -21.92 -0.93 -1.45
C GLU A 192 -21.52 -0.65 -2.90
N TYR A 193 -22.35 -1.11 -3.82
CA TYR A 193 -22.16 -1.00 -5.26
C TYR A 193 -23.40 -0.37 -5.90
N ASP A 194 -23.23 0.33 -7.03
CA ASP A 194 -24.30 0.80 -7.86
C ASP A 194 -24.99 -0.36 -8.61
N GLU A 195 -26.06 -0.04 -9.37
CA GLU A 195 -26.81 -1.03 -10.15
C GLU A 195 -25.94 -1.71 -11.24
N GLU A 196 -24.86 -1.07 -11.66
CA GLU A 196 -23.91 -1.57 -12.64
C GLU A 196 -22.76 -2.35 -12.00
N GLY A 197 -22.69 -2.38 -10.65
CA GLY A 197 -21.66 -3.07 -9.87
C GLY A 197 -20.40 -2.26 -9.65
N GLY A 198 -20.44 -0.93 -9.86
CA GLY A 198 -19.38 0.00 -9.51
C GLY A 198 -19.40 0.35 -8.02
N ALA A 199 -18.24 0.52 -7.41
CA ALA A 199 -18.17 0.94 -6.01
C ALA A 199 -18.67 2.39 -5.88
N LEU A 200 -19.54 2.63 -4.90
CA LEU A 200 -20.06 3.97 -4.62
C LEU A 200 -18.96 4.85 -4.03
N VAL A 201 -18.70 5.96 -4.68
CA VAL A 201 -17.69 6.96 -4.31
C VAL A 201 -18.39 8.28 -4.00
N PRO A 202 -18.84 8.51 -2.76
CA PRO A 202 -19.75 9.61 -2.41
C PRO A 202 -19.20 11.00 -2.76
N ILE A 203 -17.89 11.20 -2.74
CA ILE A 203 -17.28 12.50 -3.08
C ILE A 203 -17.54 12.91 -4.55
N LEU A 204 -17.76 11.95 -5.45
CA LEU A 204 -18.04 12.23 -6.85
C LEU A 204 -19.49 12.71 -7.07
N GLU A 205 -20.38 12.45 -6.11
CA GLU A 205 -21.79 12.87 -6.15
C GLU A 205 -21.96 14.34 -5.66
N VAL A 206 -20.92 14.91 -5.03
CA VAL A 206 -20.97 16.28 -4.51
C VAL A 206 -20.54 17.26 -5.60
N PRO A 207 -21.28 18.36 -5.82
CA PRO A 207 -20.89 19.41 -6.77
C PRO A 207 -19.46 19.92 -6.49
N GLY A 208 -18.59 19.85 -7.50
CA GLY A 208 -17.18 20.24 -7.37
C GLY A 208 -16.29 19.23 -6.64
N GLY A 209 -16.82 18.13 -6.15
CA GLY A 209 -16.07 17.12 -5.38
C GLY A 209 -14.96 16.46 -6.21
N LYS A 210 -15.25 16.15 -7.48
CA LYS A 210 -14.26 15.59 -8.41
C LYS A 210 -13.10 16.56 -8.63
N GLU A 211 -13.38 17.82 -8.92
CA GLU A 211 -12.38 18.87 -9.15
C GLU A 211 -11.49 19.09 -7.94
N ARG A 212 -12.09 19.11 -6.75
CA ARG A 212 -11.34 19.22 -5.48
C ARG A 212 -10.39 18.03 -5.27
N LEU A 213 -10.89 16.83 -5.51
CA LEU A 213 -10.09 15.61 -5.40
C LEU A 213 -8.90 15.64 -6.37
N TYR A 214 -9.14 16.03 -7.64
CA TYR A 214 -8.10 16.14 -8.66
C TYR A 214 -7.05 17.22 -8.31
N ALA A 215 -7.46 18.32 -7.71
CA ALA A 215 -6.55 19.40 -7.31
C ALA A 215 -5.53 18.97 -6.24
N MET A 216 -5.87 17.97 -5.42
CA MET A 216 -5.01 17.43 -4.36
C MET A 216 -4.29 16.14 -4.77
N THR A 217 -4.62 15.58 -5.91
CA THR A 217 -4.06 14.29 -6.33
C THR A 217 -2.68 14.47 -6.94
N ALA A 218 -1.72 13.76 -6.38
CA ALA A 218 -0.34 13.79 -6.87
C ALA A 218 -0.19 13.16 -8.25
N ASN A 219 -1.04 12.18 -8.59
CA ASN A 219 -1.01 11.50 -9.87
C ASN A 219 -2.44 11.23 -10.37
N GLN A 220 -2.87 12.06 -11.30
CA GLN A 220 -4.23 11.98 -11.87
C GLN A 220 -4.50 10.64 -12.57
N ASN A 221 -3.48 10.05 -13.22
CA ASN A 221 -3.63 8.75 -13.87
C ASN A 221 -3.91 7.64 -12.86
N VAL A 222 -3.27 7.68 -11.69
CA VAL A 222 -3.53 6.73 -10.60
C VAL A 222 -4.93 6.92 -10.03
N LEU A 223 -5.35 8.17 -9.83
CA LEU A 223 -6.70 8.46 -9.39
C LEU A 223 -7.73 7.95 -10.40
N GLU A 224 -7.56 8.26 -11.68
CA GLU A 224 -8.43 7.77 -12.74
C GLU A 224 -8.49 6.24 -12.78
N ALA A 225 -7.34 5.57 -12.62
CA ALA A 225 -7.29 4.12 -12.53
C ALA A 225 -8.07 3.59 -11.31
N ASN A 226 -7.90 4.22 -10.15
CA ASN A 226 -8.63 3.83 -8.94
C ASN A 226 -10.14 4.03 -9.11
N LEU A 227 -10.56 5.14 -9.71
CA LEU A 227 -11.97 5.41 -9.96
C LEU A 227 -12.57 4.46 -11.01
N ARG A 228 -11.77 4.07 -12.03
CA ARG A 228 -12.20 3.13 -13.07
C ARG A 228 -11.96 1.66 -12.71
N ALA A 229 -11.25 1.38 -11.62
CA ALA A 229 -10.98 0.01 -11.21
C ALA A 229 -12.26 -0.79 -10.93
N ALA A 230 -13.36 -0.10 -10.66
CA ALA A 230 -14.69 -0.69 -10.62
C ALA A 230 -15.28 -0.91 -12.02
N ASP A 231 -14.84 -0.16 -13.05
CA ASP A 231 -15.53 -0.13 -14.34
C ASP A 231 -14.96 -1.09 -15.37
N THR A 232 -13.74 -1.00 -15.73
CA THR A 232 -13.15 -1.93 -16.70
C THR A 232 -11.65 -1.79 -16.77
N VAL A 233 -10.96 -2.84 -16.48
CA VAL A 233 -9.53 -2.99 -16.73
C VAL A 233 -9.28 -3.94 -17.92
N ASP A 234 -10.33 -4.27 -18.64
CA ASP A 234 -10.26 -5.15 -19.81
C ASP A 234 -9.33 -4.56 -20.89
N GLY A 235 -8.42 -5.41 -21.37
CA GLY A 235 -7.49 -5.04 -22.44
C GLY A 235 -6.22 -4.32 -21.99
N GLU A 236 -6.07 -4.05 -20.69
CA GLU A 236 -4.92 -3.37 -20.16
C GLU A 236 -3.77 -4.37 -19.83
N GLU A 237 -2.53 -4.09 -20.21
CA GLU A 237 -1.38 -4.92 -19.85
C GLU A 237 -1.19 -4.91 -18.32
N CYS A 238 -0.86 -6.06 -17.75
CA CYS A 238 -0.73 -6.22 -16.31
C CYS A 238 0.55 -7.01 -15.98
N SER A 239 1.34 -6.51 -15.03
CA SER A 239 2.55 -7.17 -14.56
C SER A 239 2.30 -8.24 -13.48
N ALA A 240 1.06 -8.43 -13.09
CA ALA A 240 0.68 -9.40 -12.07
C ALA A 240 1.13 -10.81 -12.44
N GLY A 241 1.84 -11.49 -11.53
CA GLY A 241 2.44 -12.81 -11.78
C GLY A 241 3.66 -12.81 -12.70
N GLY A 242 4.03 -11.64 -13.26
CA GLY A 242 5.28 -11.43 -13.97
C GLY A 242 6.40 -11.01 -13.03
N ASP A 243 6.30 -9.80 -12.54
CA ASP A 243 7.23 -9.20 -11.58
C ASP A 243 6.52 -8.62 -10.34
N TYR A 244 5.19 -8.70 -10.28
CA TYR A 244 4.37 -8.34 -9.14
C TYR A 244 3.62 -9.58 -8.60
N PHE A 245 3.65 -9.75 -7.28
CA PHE A 245 3.04 -10.88 -6.58
C PHE A 245 2.35 -10.43 -5.31
N ILE A 246 1.31 -11.17 -4.93
CA ILE A 246 0.72 -11.08 -3.61
C ILE A 246 1.06 -12.33 -2.81
N VAL A 247 1.40 -12.16 -1.54
CA VAL A 247 1.59 -13.23 -0.56
C VAL A 247 0.60 -13.01 0.57
N LEU A 248 -0.18 -14.03 0.90
CA LEU A 248 -1.13 -13.98 2.02
C LEU A 248 -0.50 -14.55 3.30
N ALA A 249 -1.16 -14.31 4.42
CA ALA A 249 -0.73 -14.78 5.73
C ALA A 249 -0.64 -16.32 5.88
N ASP A 250 -1.37 -17.07 5.06
CA ASP A 250 -1.29 -18.53 4.98
C ASP A 250 -0.22 -19.05 4.00
N GLY A 251 0.59 -18.14 3.49
CA GLY A 251 1.69 -18.42 2.55
C GLY A 251 1.27 -18.53 1.09
N ARG A 252 -0.02 -18.54 0.75
CA ARG A 252 -0.45 -18.59 -0.64
C ARG A 252 0.09 -17.41 -1.43
N VAL A 253 0.56 -17.69 -2.63
CA VAL A 253 1.08 -16.71 -3.58
C VAL A 253 0.15 -16.63 -4.78
N GLY A 254 -0.24 -15.43 -5.15
CA GLY A 254 -1.03 -15.16 -6.34
C GLY A 254 -0.45 -14.06 -7.20
N PRO A 255 -0.93 -13.94 -8.45
CA PRO A 255 -0.54 -12.84 -9.32
C PRO A 255 -1.06 -11.50 -8.81
N CYS A 256 -2.26 -11.49 -8.24
CA CYS A 256 -2.87 -10.36 -7.55
C CYS A 256 -3.99 -10.85 -6.64
N CYS A 257 -4.50 -9.98 -5.77
CA CYS A 257 -5.54 -10.35 -4.82
C CYS A 257 -6.83 -10.81 -5.50
N PRO A 258 -7.39 -10.09 -6.49
CA PRO A 258 -8.59 -10.55 -7.19
C PRO A 258 -8.44 -11.92 -7.83
N LEU A 259 -7.36 -12.15 -8.56
CA LEU A 259 -7.12 -13.44 -9.22
C LEU A 259 -6.88 -14.57 -8.20
N LEU A 260 -6.19 -14.27 -7.09
CA LEU A 260 -6.00 -15.24 -6.02
C LEU A 260 -7.34 -15.60 -5.34
N SER A 261 -8.23 -14.63 -5.13
CA SER A 261 -9.57 -14.87 -4.59
C SER A 261 -10.45 -15.71 -5.54
N GLN A 262 -10.20 -15.63 -6.85
CA GLN A 262 -10.82 -16.48 -7.86
C GLN A 262 -10.17 -17.87 -7.99
N GLY A 263 -9.20 -18.20 -7.13
CA GLY A 263 -8.54 -19.49 -7.11
C GLY A 263 -7.26 -19.59 -7.92
N MET A 264 -6.77 -18.49 -8.52
CA MET A 264 -5.50 -18.50 -9.27
C MET A 264 -4.33 -18.40 -8.28
N GLN A 265 -3.85 -19.55 -7.83
CA GLN A 265 -2.70 -19.69 -6.97
C GLN A 265 -1.45 -20.06 -7.78
N LEU A 266 -0.34 -19.37 -7.56
CA LEU A 266 0.95 -19.63 -8.20
C LEU A 266 1.83 -20.60 -7.39
N GLY A 267 1.65 -20.61 -6.07
CA GLY A 267 2.37 -21.47 -5.14
C GLY A 267 2.10 -21.09 -3.70
N ASN A 268 2.96 -21.58 -2.80
CA ASN A 268 2.87 -21.26 -1.38
C ASN A 268 4.27 -21.07 -0.78
N MET A 269 4.49 -19.94 -0.11
CA MET A 269 5.78 -19.63 0.55
C MET A 269 6.13 -20.58 1.69
N LEU A 270 5.17 -21.31 2.24
CA LEU A 270 5.39 -22.32 3.27
C LEU A 270 5.77 -23.70 2.71
N ASP A 271 5.68 -23.88 1.39
CA ASP A 271 6.18 -25.07 0.71
C ASP A 271 7.69 -24.96 0.50
N GLU A 272 8.45 -25.93 1.01
CA GLU A 272 9.92 -25.96 0.91
C GLU A 272 10.44 -25.99 -0.52
N ASN A 273 9.67 -26.53 -1.45
CA ASN A 273 10.04 -26.65 -2.86
C ASN A 273 9.62 -25.42 -3.70
N TYR A 274 8.89 -24.48 -3.12
CA TYR A 274 8.46 -23.28 -3.82
C TYR A 274 9.45 -22.14 -3.60
N THR A 275 9.78 -21.41 -4.64
CA THR A 275 10.45 -20.11 -4.56
C THR A 275 9.76 -19.10 -5.46
N LEU A 276 9.74 -17.86 -5.02
CA LEU A 276 9.19 -16.75 -5.81
C LEU A 276 10.14 -16.48 -6.97
N ALA A 277 9.61 -16.45 -8.18
CA ALA A 277 10.36 -16.17 -9.39
C ALA A 277 9.51 -15.40 -10.40
N PRO A 278 10.13 -14.59 -11.28
CA PRO A 278 9.41 -13.90 -12.35
C PRO A 278 8.62 -14.89 -13.20
N GLY A 279 7.35 -14.58 -13.40
CA GLY A 279 6.50 -15.38 -14.28
C GLY A 279 6.84 -15.15 -15.75
N LYS A 280 6.67 -16.18 -16.56
CA LYS A 280 6.80 -16.08 -18.02
C LYS A 280 5.62 -15.40 -18.70
N LYS A 281 4.48 -15.26 -18.01
CA LYS A 281 3.26 -14.66 -18.53
C LYS A 281 3.04 -13.30 -17.87
N LYS A 282 3.15 -12.26 -18.67
CA LYS A 282 2.45 -11.02 -18.39
C LYS A 282 0.99 -11.28 -18.76
N TYR A 283 0.08 -11.05 -17.83
CA TYR A 283 -1.33 -11.07 -18.16
C TYR A 283 -1.59 -9.86 -19.06
N SER A 284 -1.88 -10.13 -20.34
CA SER A 284 -2.15 -9.07 -21.31
C SER A 284 -3.52 -8.41 -21.07
N VAL A 285 -4.35 -9.01 -20.23
CA VAL A 285 -5.71 -8.55 -19.95
C VAL A 285 -6.01 -8.76 -18.49
N CYS A 286 -6.46 -7.73 -17.81
CA CYS A 286 -7.01 -7.89 -16.48
C CYS A 286 -8.44 -8.44 -16.60
N THR A 287 -8.65 -9.65 -16.10
CA THR A 287 -9.94 -10.36 -16.12
C THR A 287 -10.69 -10.26 -14.79
N VAL A 288 -10.37 -9.25 -13.99
CA VAL A 288 -11.04 -9.06 -12.70
C VAL A 288 -12.50 -8.69 -12.95
N ASP A 289 -13.39 -9.60 -12.55
CA ASP A 289 -14.81 -9.31 -12.55
C ASP A 289 -15.11 -8.22 -11.51
N ARG A 290 -15.63 -7.09 -11.97
CA ARG A 290 -16.02 -5.97 -11.12
C ARG A 290 -17.10 -6.32 -10.08
N ARG A 291 -17.82 -7.43 -10.28
CA ARG A 291 -18.81 -7.95 -9.34
C ARG A 291 -18.19 -8.79 -8.22
N THR A 292 -16.90 -9.05 -8.28
CA THR A 292 -16.23 -9.74 -7.19
C THR A 292 -16.25 -8.82 -5.98
N PRO A 293 -16.92 -9.14 -4.88
CA PRO A 293 -16.99 -8.27 -3.71
C PRO A 293 -15.61 -8.16 -3.10
N ILE A 294 -14.98 -7.03 -3.33
CA ILE A 294 -13.58 -6.88 -3.06
C ILE A 294 -13.42 -5.70 -2.12
N LEU A 295 -13.87 -5.87 -0.91
CA LEU A 295 -13.56 -4.95 0.16
C LEU A 295 -12.04 -4.69 0.19
N GLY A 296 -11.64 -3.44 -0.08
CA GLY A 296 -10.24 -3.04 -0.05
C GLY A 296 -9.40 -3.42 -1.28
N HIS A 297 -9.98 -3.90 -2.37
CA HIS A 297 -9.22 -4.31 -3.57
C HIS A 297 -9.05 -3.23 -4.61
N LEU A 298 -9.87 -2.21 -4.62
CA LEU A 298 -9.67 -1.07 -5.51
C LEU A 298 -8.28 -0.45 -5.37
N PRO A 299 -7.72 -0.29 -4.14
CA PRO A 299 -6.32 0.08 -3.97
C PRO A 299 -5.34 -0.94 -4.57
N LEU A 300 -5.66 -2.25 -4.50
CA LEU A 300 -4.81 -3.31 -5.05
C LEU A 300 -4.79 -3.30 -6.59
N VAL A 301 -5.95 -3.18 -7.20
CA VAL A 301 -6.04 -2.99 -8.65
C VAL A 301 -5.34 -1.70 -9.06
N GLY A 302 -5.49 -0.63 -8.28
CA GLY A 302 -4.76 0.62 -8.47
C GLY A 302 -3.24 0.46 -8.46
N ASP A 303 -2.70 -0.46 -7.64
CA ASP A 303 -1.26 -0.72 -7.60
C ASP A 303 -0.72 -1.37 -8.87
N HIS A 304 -1.47 -2.23 -9.54
CA HIS A 304 -1.08 -2.72 -10.86
C HIS A 304 -0.95 -1.57 -11.85
N PHE A 305 -1.88 -0.64 -11.82
CA PHE A 305 -1.86 0.51 -12.69
C PHE A 305 -0.80 1.53 -12.30
N ARG A 306 -0.46 1.67 -11.01
CA ARG A 306 0.66 2.52 -10.57
C ARG A 306 1.96 2.13 -11.25
N ARG A 307 2.24 0.86 -11.38
CA ARG A 307 3.43 0.37 -12.10
C ARG A 307 3.34 0.63 -13.61
N ARG A 308 2.17 0.52 -14.15
CA ARG A 308 1.90 0.70 -15.56
C ARG A 308 1.90 2.15 -15.98
N TRP A 309 1.42 3.02 -15.12
CA TRP A 309 1.46 4.46 -15.30
C TRP A 309 2.40 5.09 -14.28
N PRO A 310 3.70 4.76 -14.34
CA PRO A 310 4.67 5.48 -13.54
C PRO A 310 4.54 6.94 -13.90
N CYS A 311 4.68 7.82 -12.94
CA CYS A 311 4.79 9.24 -13.21
C CYS A 311 5.94 9.47 -14.16
N LYS A 312 5.64 9.70 -15.41
CA LYS A 312 6.65 9.91 -16.45
C LYS A 312 7.43 11.19 -16.23
N ASN A 313 6.81 12.17 -15.60
CA ASN A 313 7.40 13.49 -15.37
C ASN A 313 7.37 13.84 -13.89
N LYS A 314 8.43 14.46 -13.44
CA LYS A 314 8.50 15.04 -12.10
C LYS A 314 7.37 16.04 -11.83
N GLU A 315 6.76 16.55 -12.86
CA GLU A 315 5.71 17.55 -12.83
C GLU A 315 4.35 17.01 -12.49
N ASP A 316 4.16 15.68 -12.63
CA ASP A 316 2.89 15.01 -12.32
C ASP A 316 2.57 14.95 -10.82
N PHE A 317 3.47 15.39 -9.97
CA PHE A 317 3.33 15.30 -8.52
C PHE A 317 2.95 16.63 -7.84
N GLY A 318 2.35 17.57 -8.53
CA GLY A 318 1.84 18.79 -7.93
C GLY A 318 2.77 19.42 -6.89
N HIS A 319 2.34 19.52 -5.63
CA HIS A 319 3.11 20.10 -4.52
C HIS A 319 4.41 19.36 -4.20
N LEU A 320 4.57 18.13 -4.66
CA LEU A 320 5.79 17.36 -4.47
C LEU A 320 6.97 17.84 -5.29
N LYS A 321 6.81 18.80 -6.20
CA LYS A 321 7.90 19.38 -6.98
C LYS A 321 9.07 19.86 -6.12
N VAL A 322 8.75 20.49 -4.99
CA VAL A 322 9.75 21.06 -4.08
C VAL A 322 10.57 19.98 -3.36
N ILE A 323 9.97 18.84 -3.12
CA ILE A 323 10.62 17.76 -2.35
C ILE A 323 11.63 17.01 -3.18
N ARG A 324 11.41 16.91 -4.49
CA ARG A 324 12.19 16.07 -5.38
C ARG A 324 13.61 16.50 -5.63
N GLU A 325 13.87 17.80 -5.64
CA GLU A 325 15.21 18.33 -5.89
C GLU A 325 16.16 17.92 -4.76
N ASN A 326 15.64 17.68 -3.57
CA ASN A 326 16.39 17.27 -2.40
C ASN A 326 16.37 15.77 -2.14
N GLU A 327 15.53 15.03 -2.86
CA GLU A 327 15.40 13.60 -2.66
C GLU A 327 16.06 12.79 -3.76
N VAL A 328 17.32 12.59 -3.59
CA VAL A 328 18.08 11.47 -4.21
C VAL A 328 17.56 10.12 -3.68
N ARG A 329 16.48 10.17 -2.88
CA ARG A 329 15.97 9.01 -2.23
C ARG A 329 15.17 8.18 -3.15
N SER A 330 15.66 7.04 -3.12
CA SER A 330 14.98 5.84 -3.36
C SER A 330 14.40 5.75 -4.76
N PRO A 331 15.17 5.12 -5.64
CA PRO A 331 14.60 4.52 -6.86
C PRO A 331 13.40 3.64 -6.54
N SER A 332 13.29 3.24 -5.31
CA SER A 332 12.25 2.43 -4.72
C SER A 332 10.87 3.04 -4.69
N LEU A 333 10.74 4.34 -4.88
CA LEU A 333 9.45 4.91 -5.19
C LEU A 333 9.01 4.59 -6.61
N GLY A 334 9.40 3.46 -7.10
CA GLY A 334 8.88 2.85 -8.29
C GLY A 334 7.35 2.79 -8.37
N TRP A 335 6.68 3.05 -7.26
CA TRP A 335 5.25 3.37 -7.20
C TRP A 335 4.91 4.62 -7.99
N PHE A 336 5.83 5.55 -8.01
CA PHE A 336 5.67 6.85 -8.64
C PHE A 336 6.70 7.10 -9.73
N GLY A 337 7.21 6.06 -10.36
CA GLY A 337 8.11 6.09 -11.49
C GLY A 337 9.50 6.62 -11.14
N GLY A 338 10.48 5.86 -11.40
CA GLY A 338 11.86 6.28 -11.46
C GLY A 338 12.16 7.07 -12.71
#